data_6a8ddf52d9e1c30cdfea990517f6c009
#
_entry.id   6a8ddf52d9e1c30cdfea990517f6c009
#
_cell.length_a   1.000
_cell.length_b   1.000
_cell.length_c   1.000
_cell.angle_alpha   90.00
_cell.angle_beta   90.00
_cell.angle_gamma   90.00
#
_symmetry.space_group_name_H-M   'P 1'
#
loop_
_entity.id
_entity.type
_entity.pdbx_description
1 polymer ?
#
loop_
_entity_poly.entity_id
_entity_poly.type
_entity_poly.pdbx_seq_one_letter_code
_entity_poly.pdbx_strand_id
1 'polypeptide(L)'
;MFGKLTQQTKAHLLSLLLVISMLGIWQVATLPTKTTAPTDPIALEYEVLMGNIPEGTPAGATLSTVQSDFPSPVNFAKISLEHLSDPFYDKGPNDKGIGIQLAYSIVRVLAGFMLAMMVGIPLGYLLGISQIANKAISPFIQLLKPISPLAWMPIALYTIKDANLSAVFVIFICSIWPMLTNTAFGVASVRREWLNVARTLEVDALTKARKIVLPAAAPTIVTGMRISMGIAWLVIVAAEMLVGGTGIGYFVWNQWNNLSLGNVIFAVLMIGLVGMLLDLIFAKLQRKASYTE
;
A
#
# COMPACT_ATOMS: atom_id res chain seq x y z
N MET A 1 -27.82 -21.96 -19.88
CA MET A 1 -27.74 -22.33 -18.47
C MET A 1 -27.51 -21.14 -17.51
N PHE A 2 -27.27 -19.92 -17.99
CA PHE A 2 -26.95 -18.71 -17.18
C PHE A 2 -28.16 -17.81 -16.80
N GLY A 3 -29.39 -18.20 -17.13
CA GLY A 3 -30.58 -17.32 -17.02
C GLY A 3 -31.19 -17.16 -15.61
N LYS A 4 -30.81 -17.92 -14.61
CA LYS A 4 -31.40 -17.91 -13.25
C LYS A 4 -30.46 -17.46 -12.13
N LEU A 5 -29.22 -17.05 -12.44
CA LEU A 5 -28.26 -16.62 -11.42
C LEU A 5 -28.46 -15.14 -11.08
N THR A 6 -28.38 -14.77 -9.80
CA THR A 6 -28.43 -13.38 -9.35
C THR A 6 -27.25 -12.59 -9.95
N GLN A 7 -27.37 -11.27 -10.08
CA GLN A 7 -26.27 -10.43 -10.60
C GLN A 7 -24.98 -10.59 -9.80
N GLN A 8 -25.09 -10.75 -8.49
CA GLN A 8 -23.92 -11.02 -7.61
C GLN A 8 -23.23 -12.35 -7.94
N THR A 9 -24.00 -13.42 -8.14
CA THR A 9 -23.43 -14.72 -8.50
C THR A 9 -22.72 -14.68 -9.87
N LYS A 10 -23.28 -13.95 -10.84
CA LYS A 10 -22.64 -13.74 -12.15
C LYS A 10 -21.32 -12.95 -12.02
N ALA A 11 -21.30 -11.92 -11.16
CA ALA A 11 -20.08 -11.15 -10.89
C ALA A 11 -18.98 -12.00 -10.25
N HIS A 12 -19.33 -12.83 -9.25
CA HIS A 12 -18.37 -13.75 -8.62
C HIS A 12 -17.83 -14.82 -9.58
N LEU A 13 -18.69 -15.37 -10.45
CA LEU A 13 -18.26 -16.33 -11.48
C LEU A 13 -17.33 -15.69 -12.50
N LEU A 14 -17.64 -14.45 -12.92
CA LEU A 14 -16.75 -13.70 -13.82
C LEU A 14 -15.41 -13.39 -13.17
N SER A 15 -15.38 -12.97 -11.91
CA SER A 15 -14.13 -12.72 -11.17
C SER A 15 -13.30 -14.01 -11.05
N LEU A 16 -13.94 -15.14 -10.74
CA LEU A 16 -13.26 -16.42 -10.66
C LEU A 16 -12.66 -16.82 -12.02
N LEU A 17 -13.42 -16.65 -13.10
CA LEU A 17 -12.97 -16.95 -14.46
C LEU A 17 -11.77 -16.07 -14.85
N LEU A 18 -11.79 -14.78 -14.50
CA LEU A 18 -10.67 -13.87 -14.73
C LEU A 18 -9.42 -14.32 -13.96
N VAL A 19 -9.55 -14.71 -12.68
CA VAL A 19 -8.43 -15.22 -11.89
C VAL A 19 -7.86 -16.49 -12.49
N ILE A 20 -8.71 -17.45 -12.88
CA ILE A 20 -8.28 -18.71 -13.51
C ILE A 20 -7.59 -18.44 -14.85
N SER A 21 -8.14 -17.54 -15.68
CA SER A 21 -7.52 -17.20 -16.96
C SER A 21 -6.16 -16.53 -16.76
N MET A 22 -6.03 -15.63 -15.80
CA MET A 22 -4.78 -14.96 -15.47
C MET A 22 -3.72 -15.96 -14.96
N LEU A 23 -4.09 -16.88 -14.09
CA LEU A 23 -3.20 -17.97 -13.62
C LEU A 23 -2.82 -18.92 -14.76
N GLY A 24 -3.74 -19.22 -15.67
CA GLY A 24 -3.48 -20.04 -16.87
C GLY A 24 -2.49 -19.36 -17.82
N ILE A 25 -2.68 -18.07 -18.11
CA ILE A 25 -1.75 -17.28 -18.92
C ILE A 25 -0.37 -17.24 -18.25
N TRP A 26 -0.32 -16.99 -16.95
CA TRP A 26 0.92 -16.99 -16.18
C TRP A 26 1.63 -18.37 -16.26
N GLN A 27 0.90 -19.47 -16.05
CA GLN A 27 1.47 -20.82 -16.15
C GLN A 27 2.03 -21.08 -17.55
N VAL A 28 1.32 -20.71 -18.62
CA VAL A 28 1.76 -20.92 -20.00
C VAL A 28 2.99 -20.06 -20.32
N ALA A 29 3.01 -18.80 -19.86
CA ALA A 29 4.12 -17.89 -20.05
C ALA A 29 5.41 -18.32 -19.34
N THR A 30 5.30 -19.14 -18.28
CA THR A 30 6.45 -19.67 -17.52
C THR A 30 6.81 -21.12 -17.83
N LEU A 31 6.21 -21.69 -18.89
CA LEU A 31 6.61 -23.03 -19.37
C LEU A 31 8.05 -23.01 -19.87
N PRO A 32 8.86 -24.03 -19.53
CA PRO A 32 10.23 -24.11 -20.00
C PRO A 32 10.27 -24.17 -21.53
N THR A 33 10.95 -23.22 -22.13
CA THR A 33 11.18 -23.22 -23.58
C THR A 33 12.37 -24.13 -23.89
N LYS A 34 12.23 -25.00 -24.88
CA LYS A 34 13.33 -25.80 -25.39
C LYS A 34 14.24 -24.87 -26.21
N THR A 35 15.44 -24.62 -25.71
CA THR A 35 16.48 -23.89 -26.46
C THR A 35 17.53 -24.89 -26.94
N THR A 36 18.00 -24.77 -28.16
CA THR A 36 19.13 -25.54 -28.66
C THR A 36 20.41 -24.77 -28.34
N ALA A 37 21.41 -25.46 -27.78
CA ALA A 37 22.73 -24.89 -27.60
C ALA A 37 23.30 -24.40 -28.95
N PRO A 38 24.05 -23.26 -28.95
CA PRO A 38 24.68 -22.79 -30.18
C PRO A 38 25.55 -23.90 -30.81
N THR A 39 25.49 -23.99 -32.13
CA THR A 39 26.34 -24.89 -32.91
C THR A 39 27.75 -24.35 -33.11
N ASP A 40 27.89 -23.01 -32.96
CA ASP A 40 29.22 -22.35 -33.06
C ASP A 40 29.96 -22.54 -31.71
N PRO A 41 31.20 -23.10 -31.74
CA PRO A 41 31.97 -23.33 -30.54
C PRO A 41 32.22 -22.06 -29.71
N ILE A 42 32.47 -20.92 -30.36
CA ILE A 42 32.75 -19.63 -29.69
C ILE A 42 31.52 -19.12 -28.97
N ALA A 43 30.37 -19.21 -29.63
CA ALA A 43 29.09 -18.81 -29.03
C ALA A 43 28.67 -19.74 -27.88
N LEU A 44 29.00 -21.04 -27.99
CA LEU A 44 28.76 -22.02 -26.93
C LEU A 44 29.63 -21.73 -25.69
N GLU A 45 30.94 -21.47 -25.88
CA GLU A 45 31.84 -21.11 -24.82
C GLU A 45 31.42 -19.83 -24.11
N TYR A 46 30.95 -18.82 -24.85
CA TYR A 46 30.42 -17.58 -24.30
C TYR A 46 29.18 -17.83 -23.42
N GLU A 47 28.23 -18.65 -23.86
CA GLU A 47 27.02 -18.99 -23.10
C GLU A 47 27.34 -19.82 -21.84
N VAL A 48 28.36 -20.69 -21.90
CA VAL A 48 28.84 -21.43 -20.74
C VAL A 48 29.53 -20.49 -19.73
N LEU A 49 30.38 -19.57 -20.19
CA LEU A 49 31.05 -18.57 -19.33
C LEU A 49 30.03 -17.63 -18.66
N MET A 50 28.94 -17.30 -19.32
CA MET A 50 27.86 -16.49 -18.78
C MET A 50 26.95 -17.29 -17.83
N GLY A 51 27.17 -18.60 -17.67
CA GLY A 51 26.37 -19.47 -16.80
C GLY A 51 24.97 -19.82 -17.35
N ASN A 52 24.68 -19.50 -18.62
CA ASN A 52 23.41 -19.79 -19.27
C ASN A 52 23.30 -21.27 -19.68
N ILE A 53 24.42 -21.94 -19.90
CA ILE A 53 24.50 -23.34 -20.33
C ILE A 53 25.48 -24.09 -19.42
N PRO A 54 25.14 -25.29 -18.93
CA PRO A 54 26.05 -26.09 -18.10
C PRO A 54 27.35 -26.45 -18.83
N GLU A 55 28.49 -26.48 -18.11
CA GLU A 55 29.74 -26.94 -18.65
C GLU A 55 29.64 -28.37 -19.19
N GLY A 56 30.23 -28.61 -20.34
CA GLY A 56 30.24 -29.93 -20.99
C GLY A 56 29.03 -30.20 -21.87
N THR A 57 28.17 -29.22 -22.14
CA THR A 57 27.03 -29.36 -23.05
C THR A 57 27.52 -29.47 -24.51
N PRO A 58 27.13 -30.52 -25.27
CA PRO A 58 27.52 -30.65 -26.68
C PRO A 58 26.86 -29.53 -27.54
N ALA A 59 27.59 -29.07 -28.56
CA ALA A 59 27.05 -28.12 -29.55
C ALA A 59 25.79 -28.67 -30.22
N GLY A 60 24.75 -27.85 -30.31
CA GLY A 60 23.47 -28.27 -30.90
C GLY A 60 22.60 -29.16 -30.00
N ALA A 61 22.98 -29.41 -28.75
CA ALA A 61 22.15 -30.16 -27.82
C ALA A 61 20.85 -29.44 -27.50
N THR A 62 19.72 -30.17 -27.48
CA THR A 62 18.46 -29.60 -27.03
C THR A 62 18.49 -29.49 -25.52
N LEU A 63 18.62 -28.27 -25.01
CA LEU A 63 18.54 -27.98 -23.60
C LEU A 63 17.06 -27.82 -23.24
N SER A 64 16.56 -28.71 -22.41
CA SER A 64 15.32 -28.45 -21.68
C SER A 64 15.71 -27.60 -20.47
N THR A 65 15.49 -26.34 -20.56
CA THR A 65 15.51 -25.36 -19.46
C THR A 65 16.38 -24.13 -19.74
N VAL A 66 15.79 -23.14 -20.33
CA VAL A 66 15.95 -21.82 -19.71
C VAL A 66 14.75 -21.75 -18.75
N GLN A 67 15.00 -22.01 -17.49
CA GLN A 67 14.02 -21.75 -16.44
C GLN A 67 13.82 -20.24 -16.49
N SER A 68 12.65 -19.79 -16.87
CA SER A 68 12.29 -18.36 -16.80
C SER A 68 12.67 -17.86 -15.41
N ASP A 69 13.41 -16.76 -15.31
CA ASP A 69 13.70 -16.11 -14.02
C ASP A 69 12.41 -15.75 -13.27
N PHE A 70 11.32 -15.72 -13.98
CA PHE A 70 10.00 -15.49 -13.42
C PHE A 70 9.39 -16.81 -12.91
N PRO A 71 9.04 -16.91 -11.60
CA PRO A 71 8.57 -18.14 -10.99
C PRO A 71 7.24 -18.59 -11.59
N SER A 72 7.08 -19.90 -11.84
CA SER A 72 5.79 -20.47 -12.20
C SER A 72 4.81 -20.38 -11.02
N PRO A 73 3.48 -20.39 -11.26
CA PRO A 73 2.47 -20.41 -10.19
C PRO A 73 2.69 -21.50 -9.14
N VAL A 74 3.18 -22.67 -9.56
CA VAL A 74 3.49 -23.79 -8.64
C VAL A 74 4.69 -23.45 -7.76
N ASN A 75 5.76 -22.91 -8.30
CA ASN A 75 6.94 -22.49 -7.53
C ASN A 75 6.59 -21.34 -6.59
N PHE A 76 5.80 -20.38 -7.06
CA PHE A 76 5.29 -19.30 -6.23
C PHE A 76 4.45 -19.81 -5.06
N ALA A 77 3.58 -20.80 -5.26
CA ALA A 77 2.81 -21.40 -4.19
C ALA A 77 3.70 -22.10 -3.15
N LYS A 78 4.77 -22.79 -3.57
CA LYS A 78 5.75 -23.39 -2.65
C LYS A 78 6.46 -22.34 -1.80
N ILE A 79 6.98 -21.26 -2.42
CA ILE A 79 7.62 -20.13 -1.74
C ILE A 79 6.65 -19.50 -0.73
N SER A 80 5.40 -19.28 -1.15
CA SER A 80 4.37 -18.70 -0.28
C SER A 80 4.08 -19.58 0.93
N LEU A 81 3.96 -20.90 0.74
CA LEU A 81 3.75 -21.85 1.83
C LEU A 81 4.95 -21.90 2.79
N GLU A 82 6.18 -21.85 2.29
CA GLU A 82 7.38 -21.80 3.10
C GLU A 82 7.39 -20.58 4.04
N HIS A 83 7.16 -19.37 3.51
CA HIS A 83 7.09 -18.15 4.32
C HIS A 83 5.90 -18.12 5.29
N LEU A 84 4.79 -18.76 4.94
CA LEU A 84 3.60 -18.81 5.78
C LEU A 84 3.65 -19.95 6.83
N SER A 85 4.55 -20.92 6.68
CA SER A 85 4.74 -22.00 7.66
C SER A 85 5.35 -21.53 8.97
N ASP A 86 6.29 -20.57 8.89
CA ASP A 86 6.89 -19.90 10.06
C ASP A 86 7.01 -18.40 9.83
N PRO A 87 5.88 -17.65 9.95
CA PRO A 87 5.86 -16.23 9.63
C PRO A 87 6.55 -15.34 10.66
N PHE A 88 6.90 -15.87 11.84
CA PHE A 88 7.47 -15.11 12.96
C PHE A 88 8.89 -15.53 13.34
N TYR A 89 9.61 -16.23 12.47
CA TYR A 89 11.00 -16.58 12.74
C TYR A 89 11.89 -15.32 12.80
N ASP A 90 12.93 -15.36 13.64
CA ASP A 90 13.97 -14.33 13.75
C ASP A 90 15.33 -15.02 13.76
N LYS A 91 16.03 -15.00 12.64
CA LYS A 91 17.36 -15.57 12.47
C LYS A 91 18.47 -14.51 12.41
N GLY A 92 18.09 -13.24 12.62
CA GLY A 92 19.04 -12.14 12.63
C GLY A 92 18.46 -10.82 12.10
N PRO A 93 19.28 -9.76 12.04
CA PRO A 93 18.82 -8.41 11.69
C PRO A 93 18.10 -8.33 10.34
N ASN A 94 18.57 -9.09 9.34
CA ASN A 94 18.06 -9.05 7.97
C ASN A 94 17.27 -10.30 7.56
N ASP A 95 17.14 -11.29 8.46
CA ASP A 95 16.46 -12.55 8.19
C ASP A 95 15.33 -12.80 9.22
N LYS A 96 14.24 -12.13 8.99
CA LYS A 96 13.03 -12.18 9.82
C LYS A 96 11.82 -12.60 9.01
N GLY A 97 10.93 -13.37 9.64
CA GLY A 97 9.69 -13.84 9.06
C GLY A 97 8.77 -12.71 8.61
N ILE A 98 7.94 -13.01 7.62
CA ILE A 98 7.04 -12.04 6.99
C ILE A 98 6.07 -11.37 7.99
N GLY A 99 5.64 -12.12 9.03
CA GLY A 99 4.77 -11.60 10.09
C GLY A 99 5.42 -10.50 10.89
N ILE A 100 6.72 -10.67 11.24
CA ILE A 100 7.50 -9.63 11.93
C ILE A 100 7.67 -8.41 11.05
N GLN A 101 8.02 -8.59 9.77
CA GLN A 101 8.18 -7.51 8.80
C GLN A 101 6.90 -6.68 8.68
N LEU A 102 5.76 -7.34 8.50
CA LEU A 102 4.46 -6.68 8.43
C LEU A 102 4.07 -5.97 9.72
N ALA A 103 4.34 -6.57 10.89
CA ALA A 103 4.03 -5.97 12.18
C ALA A 103 4.77 -4.63 12.37
N TYR A 104 6.08 -4.58 12.06
CA TYR A 104 6.86 -3.34 12.12
C TYR A 104 6.30 -2.26 11.18
N SER A 105 5.98 -2.63 9.93
CA SER A 105 5.39 -1.70 8.96
C SER A 105 4.03 -1.17 9.43
N ILE A 106 3.15 -2.03 9.96
CA ILE A 106 1.82 -1.65 10.46
C ILE A 106 1.95 -0.69 11.65
N VAL A 107 2.86 -0.95 12.59
CA VAL A 107 3.08 -0.06 13.75
C VAL A 107 3.51 1.33 13.30
N ARG A 108 4.46 1.44 12.35
CA ARG A 108 4.90 2.74 11.80
C ARG A 108 3.77 3.46 11.06
N VAL A 109 3.00 2.73 10.25
CA VAL A 109 1.83 3.27 9.53
C VAL A 109 0.82 3.83 10.52
N LEU A 110 0.47 3.06 11.54
CA LEU A 110 -0.49 3.52 12.56
C LEU A 110 0.03 4.75 13.29
N ALA A 111 1.32 4.77 13.67
CA ALA A 111 1.91 5.93 14.34
C ALA A 111 1.84 7.20 13.48
N GLY A 112 2.30 7.16 12.21
CA GLY A 112 2.23 8.30 11.30
C GLY A 112 0.80 8.73 10.96
N PHE A 113 -0.10 7.76 10.76
CA PHE A 113 -1.51 8.00 10.52
C PHE A 113 -2.21 8.65 11.72
N MET A 114 -1.94 8.18 12.95
CA MET A 114 -2.49 8.79 14.16
C MET A 114 -2.02 10.23 14.33
N LEU A 115 -0.74 10.51 14.08
CA LEU A 115 -0.23 11.88 14.06
C LEU A 115 -0.96 12.74 13.01
N ALA A 116 -1.15 12.20 11.80
CA ALA A 116 -1.89 12.89 10.74
C ALA A 116 -3.35 13.16 11.14
N MET A 117 -3.98 12.24 11.86
CA MET A 117 -5.33 12.40 12.38
C MET A 117 -5.40 13.46 13.47
N MET A 118 -4.48 13.43 14.43
CA MET A 118 -4.43 14.38 15.55
C MET A 118 -4.21 15.82 15.09
N VAL A 119 -3.51 16.03 13.99
CA VAL A 119 -3.22 17.35 13.43
C VAL A 119 -4.20 17.71 12.30
N GLY A 120 -4.45 16.79 11.37
CA GLY A 120 -5.24 17.03 10.17
C GLY A 120 -6.72 17.28 10.42
N ILE A 121 -7.34 16.57 11.39
CA ILE A 121 -8.75 16.78 11.72
C ILE A 121 -8.98 18.14 12.39
N PRO A 122 -8.26 18.53 13.45
CA PRO A 122 -8.44 19.87 14.05
C PRO A 122 -8.15 21.00 13.08
N LEU A 123 -7.05 20.93 12.33
CA LEU A 123 -6.73 21.94 11.32
C LEU A 123 -7.80 21.97 10.22
N GLY A 124 -8.23 20.82 9.71
CA GLY A 124 -9.30 20.74 8.74
C GLY A 124 -10.63 21.33 9.23
N TYR A 125 -10.96 21.11 10.52
CA TYR A 125 -12.10 21.74 11.16
C TYR A 125 -11.98 23.28 11.15
N LEU A 126 -10.83 23.82 11.54
CA LEU A 126 -10.59 25.27 11.51
C LEU A 126 -10.70 25.86 10.11
N LEU A 127 -10.16 25.16 9.10
CA LEU A 127 -10.26 25.59 7.70
C LEU A 127 -11.69 25.51 7.17
N GLY A 128 -12.46 24.52 7.60
CA GLY A 128 -13.86 24.36 7.20
C GLY A 128 -14.79 25.42 7.77
N ILE A 129 -14.50 25.95 8.97
CA ILE A 129 -15.31 27.03 9.58
C ILE A 129 -14.93 28.40 8.99
N SER A 130 -13.64 28.65 8.71
CA SER A 130 -13.13 29.95 8.30
C SER A 130 -12.73 29.99 6.84
N GLN A 131 -13.52 30.69 6.01
CA GLN A 131 -13.18 30.89 4.60
C GLN A 131 -11.87 31.66 4.40
N ILE A 132 -11.53 32.56 5.32
CA ILE A 132 -10.27 33.32 5.27
C ILE A 132 -9.10 32.38 5.52
N ALA A 133 -9.15 31.56 6.57
CA ALA A 133 -8.11 30.58 6.87
C ALA A 133 -7.94 29.57 5.72
N ASN A 134 -9.04 29.10 5.14
CA ASN A 134 -9.00 28.17 4.00
C ASN A 134 -8.30 28.81 2.79
N LYS A 135 -8.69 30.02 2.40
CA LYS A 135 -8.07 30.74 1.28
C LYS A 135 -6.59 31.03 1.52
N ALA A 136 -6.19 31.36 2.76
CA ALA A 136 -4.81 31.64 3.10
C ALA A 136 -3.91 30.39 3.07
N ILE A 137 -4.41 29.24 3.50
CA ILE A 137 -3.63 27.98 3.60
C ILE A 137 -3.71 27.16 2.31
N SER A 138 -4.78 27.27 1.52
CA SER A 138 -4.95 26.52 0.26
C SER A 138 -3.73 26.53 -0.67
N PRO A 139 -3.02 27.64 -0.93
CA PRO A 139 -1.85 27.63 -1.80
C PRO A 139 -0.72 26.72 -1.27
N PHE A 140 -0.50 26.73 0.06
CA PHE A 140 0.50 25.88 0.69
C PHE A 140 0.13 24.39 0.58
N ILE A 141 -1.15 24.06 0.78
CA ILE A 141 -1.64 22.67 0.59
C ILE A 141 -1.41 22.23 -0.86
N GLN A 142 -1.74 23.07 -1.84
CA GLN A 142 -1.57 22.77 -3.26
C GLN A 142 -0.11 22.59 -3.65
N LEU A 143 0.81 23.31 -3.00
CA LEU A 143 2.25 23.21 -3.23
C LEU A 143 2.83 21.93 -2.60
N LEU A 144 2.43 21.61 -1.35
CA LEU A 144 3.06 20.55 -0.57
C LEU A 144 2.46 19.15 -0.85
N LYS A 145 1.16 19.08 -1.18
CA LYS A 145 0.44 17.83 -1.45
C LYS A 145 1.03 16.96 -2.56
N PRO A 146 1.49 17.51 -3.72
CA PRO A 146 2.01 16.68 -4.83
C PRO A 146 3.47 16.27 -4.62
N ILE A 147 4.14 16.68 -3.53
CA ILE A 147 5.53 16.29 -3.29
C ILE A 147 5.61 14.80 -2.99
N SER A 148 6.46 14.11 -3.75
CA SER A 148 6.66 12.67 -3.62
C SER A 148 7.16 12.29 -2.21
N PRO A 149 6.65 11.20 -1.60
CA PRO A 149 7.18 10.66 -0.36
C PRO A 149 8.69 10.38 -0.41
N LEU A 150 9.19 9.93 -1.56
CA LEU A 150 10.62 9.66 -1.78
C LEU A 150 11.48 10.92 -1.66
N ALA A 151 10.94 12.09 -2.00
CA ALA A 151 11.64 13.38 -1.84
C ALA A 151 11.69 13.83 -0.38
N TRP A 152 10.68 13.50 0.43
CA TRP A 152 10.66 13.82 1.85
C TRP A 152 11.64 12.98 2.67
N MET A 153 11.93 11.74 2.24
CA MET A 153 12.72 10.79 3.02
C MET A 153 14.14 11.25 3.32
N PRO A 154 14.96 11.72 2.33
CA PRO A 154 16.29 12.24 2.61
C PRO A 154 16.29 13.44 3.57
N ILE A 155 15.31 14.33 3.44
CA ILE A 155 15.15 15.50 4.31
C ILE A 155 14.85 15.06 5.75
N ALA A 156 13.94 14.09 5.91
CA ALA A 156 13.60 13.55 7.20
C ALA A 156 14.79 12.86 7.88
N LEU A 157 15.54 12.03 7.13
CA LEU A 157 16.73 11.35 7.64
C LEU A 157 17.83 12.31 8.04
N TYR A 158 18.08 13.35 7.26
CA TYR A 158 19.09 14.35 7.57
C TYR A 158 18.76 15.15 8.84
N THR A 159 17.48 15.48 9.03
CA THR A 159 17.00 16.31 10.17
C THR A 159 16.78 15.50 11.44
N ILE A 160 16.10 14.36 11.35
CA ILE A 160 15.67 13.55 12.50
C ILE A 160 16.79 12.58 12.94
N LYS A 161 17.60 12.09 12.00
CA LYS A 161 18.73 11.16 12.22
C LYS A 161 18.34 9.82 12.85
N ASP A 162 17.07 9.46 12.81
CA ASP A 162 16.53 8.17 13.21
C ASP A 162 15.65 7.62 12.10
N ALA A 163 15.90 6.39 11.72
CA ALA A 163 15.25 5.71 10.62
C ALA A 163 13.74 5.51 10.84
N ASN A 164 13.35 5.07 12.04
CA ASN A 164 11.97 4.78 12.38
C ASN A 164 11.15 6.07 12.47
N LEU A 165 11.66 7.08 13.16
CA LEU A 165 11.00 8.37 13.30
C LEU A 165 10.89 9.10 11.95
N SER A 166 11.92 8.99 11.09
CA SER A 166 11.88 9.55 9.74
C SER A 166 10.80 8.89 8.88
N ALA A 167 10.65 7.57 8.95
CA ALA A 167 9.57 6.85 8.25
C ALA A 167 8.19 7.30 8.77
N VAL A 168 8.00 7.39 10.08
CA VAL A 168 6.75 7.88 10.71
C VAL A 168 6.44 9.31 10.28
N PHE A 169 7.45 10.20 10.24
CA PHE A 169 7.29 11.58 9.79
C PHE A 169 6.86 11.65 8.32
N VAL A 170 7.46 10.86 7.44
CA VAL A 170 7.10 10.86 6.01
C VAL A 170 5.68 10.32 5.81
N ILE A 171 5.27 9.30 6.56
CA ILE A 171 3.88 8.84 6.57
C ILE A 171 2.95 9.98 7.01
N PHE A 172 3.28 10.66 8.11
CA PHE A 172 2.51 11.78 8.64
C PHE A 172 2.32 12.88 7.60
N ILE A 173 3.42 13.40 7.01
CA ILE A 173 3.36 14.53 6.08
C ILE A 173 2.62 14.18 4.77
N CYS A 174 2.66 12.92 4.33
CA CYS A 174 1.95 12.50 3.13
C CYS A 174 0.46 12.19 3.40
N SER A 175 0.12 11.70 4.59
CA SER A 175 -1.25 11.29 4.95
C SER A 175 -2.11 12.45 5.44
N ILE A 176 -1.51 13.56 5.90
CA ILE A 176 -2.25 14.67 6.50
C ILE A 176 -3.15 15.37 5.48
N TRP A 177 -2.74 15.48 4.21
CA TRP A 177 -3.43 16.30 3.22
C TRP A 177 -4.84 15.82 2.88
N PRO A 178 -5.09 14.53 2.56
CA PRO A 178 -6.45 14.07 2.32
C PRO A 178 -7.33 14.21 3.56
N MET A 179 -6.78 13.95 4.74
CA MET A 179 -7.52 14.06 5.99
C MET A 179 -7.95 15.50 6.26
N LEU A 180 -7.02 16.44 6.13
CA LEU A 180 -7.26 17.87 6.30
C LEU A 180 -8.27 18.40 5.30
N THR A 181 -8.09 18.12 4.01
CA THR A 181 -8.97 18.62 2.94
C THR A 181 -10.38 18.05 3.01
N ASN A 182 -10.53 16.74 3.29
CA ASN A 182 -11.85 16.14 3.44
C ASN A 182 -12.55 16.60 4.72
N THR A 183 -11.81 16.82 5.81
CA THR A 183 -12.37 17.40 7.03
C THR A 183 -12.85 18.83 6.79
N ALA A 184 -12.03 19.67 6.16
CA ALA A 184 -12.41 21.04 5.82
C ALA A 184 -13.65 21.08 4.93
N PHE A 185 -13.71 20.23 3.92
CA PHE A 185 -14.87 20.12 3.03
C PHE A 185 -16.12 19.63 3.79
N GLY A 186 -16.01 18.59 4.62
CA GLY A 186 -17.13 18.07 5.40
C GLY A 186 -17.71 19.10 6.36
N VAL A 187 -16.82 19.85 7.04
CA VAL A 187 -17.23 20.93 7.96
C VAL A 187 -17.89 22.09 7.22
N ALA A 188 -17.37 22.48 6.05
CA ALA A 188 -17.92 23.57 5.24
C ALA A 188 -19.27 23.21 4.61
N SER A 189 -19.56 21.91 4.40
CA SER A 189 -20.80 21.43 3.81
C SER A 189 -21.93 21.15 4.81
N VAL A 190 -21.72 21.42 6.11
CA VAL A 190 -22.79 21.29 7.11
C VAL A 190 -23.94 22.24 6.79
N ARG A 191 -25.17 21.73 6.83
CA ARG A 191 -26.40 22.48 6.51
C ARG A 191 -26.52 23.74 7.37
N ARG A 192 -26.79 24.86 6.73
CA ARG A 192 -26.92 26.17 7.40
C ARG A 192 -28.07 26.21 8.40
N GLU A 193 -29.14 25.44 8.14
CA GLU A 193 -30.31 25.31 9.02
C GLU A 193 -29.86 24.82 10.41
N TRP A 194 -29.04 23.79 10.48
CA TRP A 194 -28.55 23.24 11.76
C TRP A 194 -27.68 24.25 12.51
N LEU A 195 -26.86 25.00 11.78
CA LEU A 195 -26.01 26.04 12.37
C LEU A 195 -26.86 27.23 12.86
N ASN A 196 -27.95 27.58 12.19
CA ASN A 196 -28.88 28.64 12.58
C ASN A 196 -29.64 28.23 13.84
N VAL A 197 -30.19 27.01 13.91
CA VAL A 197 -30.83 26.47 15.12
C VAL A 197 -29.87 26.52 16.31
N ALA A 198 -28.62 26.08 16.13
CA ALA A 198 -27.61 26.14 17.18
C ALA A 198 -27.32 27.58 17.66
N ARG A 199 -27.39 28.56 16.76
CA ARG A 199 -27.23 29.98 17.07
C ARG A 199 -28.45 30.52 17.84
N THR A 200 -29.66 30.19 17.43
CA THR A 200 -30.88 30.58 18.12
C THR A 200 -30.96 30.00 19.55
N LEU A 201 -30.44 28.80 19.75
CA LEU A 201 -30.35 28.15 21.04
C LEU A 201 -29.12 28.59 21.87
N GLU A 202 -28.37 29.57 21.41
CA GLU A 202 -27.15 30.11 22.04
C GLU A 202 -26.14 29.03 22.44
N VAL A 203 -26.04 27.93 21.64
CA VAL A 203 -25.15 26.83 21.91
C VAL A 203 -23.70 27.32 21.82
N ASP A 204 -22.89 27.04 22.87
CA ASP A 204 -21.48 27.37 22.91
C ASP A 204 -20.67 26.72 21.78
N ALA A 205 -19.53 27.33 21.45
CA ALA A 205 -18.72 26.92 20.29
C ALA A 205 -18.24 25.48 20.36
N LEU A 206 -17.86 24.99 21.56
CA LEU A 206 -17.34 23.64 21.77
C LEU A 206 -18.47 22.59 21.64
N THR A 207 -19.64 22.85 22.21
CA THR A 207 -20.82 22.00 22.10
C THR A 207 -21.31 21.95 20.66
N LYS A 208 -21.35 23.07 19.95
CA LYS A 208 -21.66 23.14 18.53
C LYS A 208 -20.68 22.29 17.70
N ALA A 209 -19.39 22.41 17.96
CA ALA A 209 -18.37 21.62 17.28
C ALA A 209 -18.59 20.12 17.48
N ARG A 210 -18.73 19.68 18.76
CA ARG A 210 -18.78 18.25 19.12
C ARG A 210 -20.13 17.59 18.81
N LYS A 211 -21.25 18.29 18.99
CA LYS A 211 -22.59 17.69 18.89
C LYS A 211 -23.29 17.93 17.55
N ILE A 212 -22.83 18.91 16.76
CA ILE A 212 -23.49 19.27 15.50
C ILE A 212 -22.51 19.13 14.32
N VAL A 213 -21.41 19.89 14.33
CA VAL A 213 -20.55 20.01 13.16
C VAL A 213 -19.74 18.73 12.91
N LEU A 214 -19.04 18.20 13.92
CA LEU A 214 -18.24 16.98 13.77
C LEU A 214 -19.08 15.74 13.43
N PRO A 215 -20.24 15.48 14.09
CA PRO A 215 -21.09 14.38 13.68
C PRO A 215 -21.66 14.53 12.28
N ALA A 216 -22.06 15.74 11.88
CA ALA A 216 -22.55 16.00 10.53
C ALA A 216 -21.45 15.84 9.46
N ALA A 217 -20.20 16.20 9.76
CA ALA A 217 -19.07 16.05 8.88
C ALA A 217 -18.45 14.64 8.93
N ALA A 218 -18.81 13.79 9.89
CA ALA A 218 -18.20 12.49 10.14
C ALA A 218 -18.08 11.59 8.89
N PRO A 219 -19.09 11.45 8.02
CA PRO A 219 -18.97 10.63 6.82
C PRO A 219 -17.82 11.07 5.91
N THR A 220 -17.66 12.38 5.73
CA THR A 220 -16.59 12.97 4.90
C THR A 220 -15.24 12.89 5.58
N ILE A 221 -15.18 13.09 6.91
CA ILE A 221 -13.95 12.89 7.70
C ILE A 221 -13.45 11.46 7.56
N VAL A 222 -14.32 10.46 7.73
CA VAL A 222 -13.95 9.04 7.60
C VAL A 222 -13.53 8.70 6.15
N THR A 223 -14.12 9.34 5.16
CA THR A 223 -13.64 9.23 3.77
C THR A 223 -12.20 9.75 3.64
N GLY A 224 -11.89 10.91 4.23
CA GLY A 224 -10.53 11.45 4.31
C GLY A 224 -9.58 10.51 5.03
N MET A 225 -9.99 9.92 6.15
CA MET A 225 -9.20 8.93 6.90
C MET A 225 -8.89 7.69 6.06
N ARG A 226 -9.88 7.16 5.32
CA ARG A 226 -9.72 6.00 4.44
C ARG A 226 -8.68 6.27 3.35
N ILE A 227 -8.78 7.42 2.67
CA ILE A 227 -7.81 7.83 1.63
C ILE A 227 -6.42 7.98 2.24
N SER A 228 -6.33 8.65 3.40
CA SER A 228 -5.07 8.85 4.13
C SER A 228 -4.41 7.54 4.55
N MET A 229 -5.18 6.54 5.01
CA MET A 229 -4.65 5.22 5.36
C MET A 229 -4.09 4.49 4.15
N GLY A 230 -4.77 4.56 2.99
CA GLY A 230 -4.25 3.99 1.74
C GLY A 230 -2.92 4.63 1.31
N ILE A 231 -2.81 5.96 1.43
CA ILE A 231 -1.54 6.68 1.17
C ILE A 231 -0.48 6.29 2.20
N ALA A 232 -0.81 6.24 3.49
CA ALA A 232 0.11 5.84 4.56
C ALA A 232 0.72 4.46 4.30
N TRP A 233 -0.12 3.50 3.89
CA TRP A 233 0.33 2.14 3.54
C TRP A 233 1.21 2.10 2.30
N LEU A 234 0.92 2.87 1.29
CA LEU A 234 1.75 2.97 0.09
C LEU A 234 3.10 3.63 0.39
N VAL A 235 3.09 4.67 1.21
CA VAL A 235 4.28 5.46 1.58
C VAL A 235 5.27 4.65 2.40
N ILE A 236 4.80 3.82 3.36
CA ILE A 236 5.71 3.05 4.24
C ILE A 236 6.57 2.08 3.44
N VAL A 237 6.01 1.41 2.43
CA VAL A 237 6.77 0.48 1.59
C VAL A 237 7.97 1.19 0.95
N ALA A 238 7.74 2.36 0.33
CA ALA A 238 8.79 3.15 -0.29
C ALA A 238 9.80 3.69 0.75
N ALA A 239 9.33 4.13 1.91
CA ALA A 239 10.17 4.62 2.99
C ALA A 239 11.12 3.54 3.51
N GLU A 240 10.61 2.34 3.79
CA GLU A 240 11.39 1.21 4.28
C GLU A 240 12.41 0.68 3.27
N MET A 241 12.11 0.75 1.97
CA MET A 241 13.09 0.42 0.91
C MET A 241 14.31 1.34 0.94
N LEU A 242 14.14 2.62 1.31
CA LEU A 242 15.22 3.60 1.36
C LEU A 242 16.02 3.56 2.66
N VAL A 243 15.32 3.30 3.77
CA VAL A 243 15.92 3.40 5.11
C VAL A 243 16.62 2.10 5.53
N GLY A 244 16.12 0.99 5.03
CA GLY A 244 16.58 -0.32 5.50
C GLY A 244 15.98 -0.74 6.84
N GLY A 245 16.52 -1.80 7.42
CA GLY A 245 16.09 -2.34 8.72
C GLY A 245 14.99 -3.40 8.59
N THR A 246 14.02 -3.43 9.53
CA THR A 246 12.91 -4.39 9.52
C THR A 246 11.64 -3.74 8.98
N GLY A 247 10.98 -4.37 8.03
CA GLY A 247 9.72 -3.92 7.44
C GLY A 247 9.48 -4.55 6.06
N ILE A 248 8.22 -4.58 5.61
CA ILE A 248 7.85 -5.23 4.36
C ILE A 248 8.52 -4.57 3.14
N GLY A 249 8.72 -3.26 3.14
CA GLY A 249 9.43 -2.55 2.09
C GLY A 249 10.90 -2.93 2.03
N TYR A 250 11.57 -3.06 3.19
CA TYR A 250 12.95 -3.54 3.25
C TYR A 250 13.06 -5.00 2.82
N PHE A 251 12.09 -5.85 3.17
CA PHE A 251 12.05 -7.23 2.69
C PHE A 251 12.01 -7.28 1.16
N VAL A 252 11.15 -6.48 0.50
CA VAL A 252 11.13 -6.36 -0.96
C VAL A 252 12.50 -5.98 -1.52
N TRP A 253 13.13 -4.95 -0.95
CA TRP A 253 14.44 -4.46 -1.37
C TRP A 253 15.52 -5.53 -1.21
N ASN A 254 15.56 -6.21 -0.06
CA ASN A 254 16.52 -7.26 0.23
C ASN A 254 16.38 -8.47 -0.73
N GLN A 255 15.13 -8.92 -0.97
CA GLN A 255 14.87 -10.03 -1.88
C GLN A 255 15.16 -9.67 -3.34
N TRP A 256 14.98 -8.41 -3.74
CA TRP A 256 15.38 -7.94 -5.06
C TRP A 256 16.91 -7.94 -5.23
N ASN A 257 17.66 -7.45 -4.25
CA ASN A 257 19.13 -7.50 -4.28
C ASN A 257 19.67 -8.94 -4.28
N ASN A 258 18.94 -9.88 -3.68
CA ASN A 258 19.26 -11.31 -3.71
C ASN A 258 18.80 -12.00 -5.01
N LEU A 259 18.28 -11.24 -6.00
CA LEU A 259 17.76 -11.76 -7.26
C LEU A 259 16.64 -12.80 -7.09
N SER A 260 15.95 -12.79 -5.95
CA SER A 260 14.89 -13.73 -5.62
C SER A 260 13.50 -13.17 -6.00
N LEU A 261 13.20 -13.22 -7.30
CA LEU A 261 11.96 -12.66 -7.84
C LEU A 261 10.70 -13.29 -7.23
N GLY A 262 10.73 -14.59 -6.92
CA GLY A 262 9.63 -15.28 -6.27
C GLY A 262 9.25 -14.68 -4.92
N ASN A 263 10.25 -14.35 -4.09
CA ASN A 263 10.06 -13.71 -2.80
C ASN A 263 9.58 -12.26 -2.95
N VAL A 264 10.03 -11.54 -3.98
CA VAL A 264 9.53 -10.20 -4.30
C VAL A 264 8.05 -10.24 -4.64
N ILE A 265 7.61 -11.15 -5.51
CA ILE A 265 6.21 -11.32 -5.88
C ILE A 265 5.36 -11.69 -4.66
N PHE A 266 5.88 -12.58 -3.79
CA PHE A 266 5.23 -12.92 -2.52
C PHE A 266 5.02 -11.69 -1.63
N ALA A 267 6.06 -10.86 -1.47
CA ALA A 267 5.95 -9.62 -0.70
C ALA A 267 4.92 -8.64 -1.29
N VAL A 268 4.91 -8.47 -2.61
CA VAL A 268 3.92 -7.62 -3.31
C VAL A 268 2.49 -8.12 -3.06
N LEU A 269 2.27 -9.45 -3.09
CA LEU A 269 0.98 -10.03 -2.74
C LEU A 269 0.60 -9.73 -1.28
N MET A 270 1.53 -9.89 -0.34
CA MET A 270 1.28 -9.60 1.07
C MET A 270 0.98 -8.11 1.31
N ILE A 271 1.69 -7.20 0.63
CA ILE A 271 1.39 -5.75 0.65
C ILE A 271 -0.05 -5.50 0.16
N GLY A 272 -0.44 -6.12 -0.94
CA GLY A 272 -1.80 -6.00 -1.49
C GLY A 272 -2.87 -6.53 -0.53
N LEU A 273 -2.65 -7.69 0.09
CA LEU A 273 -3.57 -8.29 1.05
C LEU A 273 -3.76 -7.41 2.29
N VAL A 274 -2.68 -6.92 2.88
CA VAL A 274 -2.76 -6.03 4.04
C VAL A 274 -3.42 -4.71 3.67
N GLY A 275 -3.07 -4.11 2.53
CA GLY A 275 -3.73 -2.89 2.03
C GLY A 275 -5.24 -3.08 1.86
N MET A 276 -5.67 -4.21 1.29
CA MET A 276 -7.08 -4.57 1.17
C MET A 276 -7.76 -4.72 2.53
N LEU A 277 -7.12 -5.37 3.51
CA LEU A 277 -7.67 -5.51 4.87
C LEU A 277 -7.84 -4.15 5.55
N LEU A 278 -6.85 -3.26 5.44
CA LEU A 278 -6.94 -1.90 5.96
C LEU A 278 -8.09 -1.13 5.30
N ASP A 279 -8.23 -1.20 3.97
CA ASP A 279 -9.33 -0.55 3.25
C ASP A 279 -10.70 -1.09 3.68
N LEU A 280 -10.85 -2.41 3.86
CA LEU A 280 -12.09 -3.03 4.33
C LEU A 280 -12.46 -2.58 5.75
N ILE A 281 -11.49 -2.39 6.65
CA ILE A 281 -11.72 -1.87 8.00
C ILE A 281 -12.30 -0.46 7.90
N PHE A 282 -11.68 0.43 7.12
CA PHE A 282 -12.15 1.80 6.93
C PHE A 282 -13.48 1.86 6.16
N ALA A 283 -13.73 0.98 5.21
CA ALA A 283 -15.01 0.88 4.52
C ALA A 283 -16.17 0.51 5.48
N LYS A 284 -15.92 -0.41 6.44
CA LYS A 284 -16.89 -0.72 7.49
C LYS A 284 -17.12 0.47 8.44
N LEU A 285 -16.05 1.19 8.79
CA LEU A 285 -16.14 2.38 9.63
C LEU A 285 -16.95 3.49 8.92
N GLN A 286 -16.69 3.69 7.63
CA GLN A 286 -17.41 4.67 6.80
C GLN A 286 -18.91 4.37 6.73
N ARG A 287 -19.30 3.09 6.54
CA ARG A 287 -20.73 2.69 6.55
C ARG A 287 -21.41 2.99 7.87
N LYS A 288 -20.71 2.85 9.00
CA LYS A 288 -21.27 3.20 10.32
C LYS A 288 -21.38 4.71 10.54
N ALA A 289 -20.50 5.50 9.92
CA ALA A 289 -20.51 6.96 10.02
C ALA A 289 -21.50 7.62 9.03
N SER A 290 -21.86 6.95 7.93
CA SER A 290 -22.87 7.45 7.01
C SER A 290 -24.28 7.21 7.59
N TYR A 291 -24.95 8.32 7.89
CA TYR A 291 -26.37 8.27 8.21
C TYR A 291 -27.14 8.03 6.90
N THR A 292 -27.91 6.95 6.85
CA THR A 292 -28.97 6.79 5.84
C THR A 292 -30.03 7.81 6.16
N GLU A 293 -30.25 8.79 5.28
CA GLU A 293 -31.44 9.67 5.27
C GLU A 293 -32.66 8.87 4.91
#